data_59399a15aad76d01d1c866371824cfa4
#
_entry.id   59399a15aad76d01d1c866371824cfa4
#
_cell.length_a   1.000
_cell.length_b   1.000
_cell.length_c   1.000
_cell.angle_alpha   90.00
_cell.angle_beta   90.00
_cell.angle_gamma   90.00
#
_symmetry.space_group_name_H-M   'P 1'
#
loop_
_entity.id
_entity.type
_entity.pdbx_description
1 polymer ?
#
loop_
_entity_poly.entity_id
_entity_poly.type
_entity_poly.pdbx_seq_one_letter_code
_entity_poly.pdbx_strand_id
1 'polypeptide(L)'
;MPLSPTRSLRAAFACGALAAACGPVLAAEPAPPWTFTSNVNLVSDYRFRGIDQTWGRPAVQGGADAVHSSGFYAGVWGSNVSGNVYPGGNLEFDYYGGYNGKINDDFSFTVGGYGYAYPGANVDKAACGSAAYPAPCSLPSQSFDTFEVNGGVTWKWISYKLSISATDYFGANTKTGYSKGTHGTLYHDITVTVPLPEDWSVTGHVGRTDVKASYGTINPDYTDWRLTVAKTFAGGWNASLAAVGATNSTFYAPPTGGLSAANGDTRKLNQTTAVVQVGRTF
;
A
#
# COMPACT_ATOMS: atom_id res chain seq x y z
N MET A 1 -9.14 -33.46 34.26
CA MET A 1 -9.22 -32.03 34.00
C MET A 1 -9.49 -31.83 32.52
N PRO A 2 -10.68 -31.36 32.12
CA PRO A 2 -10.99 -31.18 30.69
C PRO A 2 -10.35 -29.88 30.16
N LEU A 3 -9.75 -30.00 29.00
CA LEU A 3 -9.14 -28.88 28.23
C LEU A 3 -10.24 -27.98 27.70
N SER A 4 -10.12 -26.70 28.00
CA SER A 4 -10.96 -25.60 27.48
C SER A 4 -10.82 -25.45 25.96
N PRO A 5 -11.91 -25.16 25.20
CA PRO A 5 -11.83 -24.99 23.76
C PRO A 5 -11.13 -23.67 23.42
N THR A 6 -10.15 -23.77 22.55
CA THR A 6 -9.40 -22.69 21.93
C THR A 6 -10.33 -21.70 21.21
N ARG A 7 -10.31 -20.44 21.64
CA ARG A 7 -10.93 -19.31 20.93
C ARG A 7 -10.19 -19.09 19.62
N SER A 8 -10.87 -19.28 18.50
CA SER A 8 -10.37 -18.88 17.19
C SER A 8 -10.31 -17.34 17.11
N LEU A 9 -9.10 -16.80 17.19
CA LEU A 9 -8.87 -15.38 16.86
C LEU A 9 -9.02 -15.23 15.34
N ARG A 10 -10.04 -14.50 14.93
CA ARG A 10 -10.21 -14.06 13.54
C ARG A 10 -9.30 -12.87 13.31
N ALA A 11 -8.38 -12.99 12.37
CA ALA A 11 -7.71 -11.82 11.81
C ALA A 11 -8.75 -11.08 10.97
N ALA A 12 -9.48 -10.18 11.61
CA ALA A 12 -10.22 -9.14 10.93
C ALA A 12 -9.27 -7.96 10.73
N PHE A 13 -9.28 -7.34 9.59
CA PHE A 13 -9.05 -5.92 9.53
C PHE A 13 -9.75 -5.31 10.73
N ALA A 14 -9.03 -4.56 11.58
CA ALA A 14 -9.42 -4.26 12.93
C ALA A 14 -10.81 -3.57 13.02
N CYS A 15 -11.87 -4.36 13.21
CA CYS A 15 -13.12 -3.90 13.79
C CYS A 15 -13.10 -4.32 15.25
N GLY A 16 -12.86 -3.37 16.16
CA GLY A 16 -12.92 -3.61 17.59
C GLY A 16 -14.33 -3.99 18.03
N ALA A 17 -14.50 -5.17 18.62
CA ALA A 17 -15.73 -5.58 19.30
C ALA A 17 -15.61 -5.32 20.80
N LEU A 18 -16.44 -4.43 21.33
CA LEU A 18 -16.66 -4.27 22.77
C LEU A 18 -17.51 -5.43 23.29
N ALA A 19 -17.05 -6.11 24.34
CA ALA A 19 -17.84 -7.08 25.09
C ALA A 19 -18.75 -6.33 26.09
N ALA A 20 -20.05 -6.53 25.99
CA ALA A 20 -21.05 -5.98 26.92
C ALA A 20 -21.43 -6.99 28.01
N ALA A 21 -21.57 -6.50 29.24
CA ALA A 21 -22.07 -7.23 30.42
C ALA A 21 -23.58 -7.46 30.30
N CYS A 22 -24.07 -8.61 30.79
CA CYS A 22 -25.48 -8.99 30.81
C CYS A 22 -26.31 -8.08 31.76
N GLY A 23 -27.17 -7.26 31.18
CA GLY A 23 -28.36 -6.64 31.78
C GLY A 23 -29.62 -7.15 31.06
N PRO A 24 -30.87 -6.85 31.58
CA PRO A 24 -32.09 -7.41 31.03
C PRO A 24 -32.25 -7.11 29.55
N VAL A 25 -32.67 -8.13 28.78
CA VAL A 25 -32.82 -8.10 27.31
C VAL A 25 -33.91 -7.09 26.93
N LEU A 26 -33.53 -5.83 26.75
CA LEU A 26 -34.19 -4.95 25.81
C LEU A 26 -33.77 -5.40 24.44
N ALA A 27 -34.69 -5.57 23.50
CA ALA A 27 -34.40 -5.91 22.12
C ALA A 27 -33.27 -4.96 21.63
N ALA A 28 -32.09 -5.51 21.36
CA ALA A 28 -30.97 -4.70 20.90
C ALA A 28 -31.40 -4.01 19.61
N GLU A 29 -31.26 -2.70 19.55
CA GLU A 29 -31.40 -1.97 18.28
C GLU A 29 -30.51 -2.64 17.23
N PRO A 30 -31.01 -2.84 15.99
CA PRO A 30 -30.18 -3.40 14.93
C PRO A 30 -28.91 -2.56 14.79
N ALA A 31 -27.76 -3.21 14.82
CA ALA A 31 -26.47 -2.52 14.63
C ALA A 31 -26.54 -1.63 13.38
N PRO A 32 -26.01 -0.40 13.44
CA PRO A 32 -26.03 0.50 12.30
C PRO A 32 -25.42 -0.20 11.08
N PRO A 33 -26.01 -0.07 9.89
CA PRO A 33 -25.55 -0.78 8.70
C PRO A 33 -24.13 -0.38 8.25
N TRP A 34 -23.65 0.78 8.70
CA TRP A 34 -22.33 1.31 8.41
C TRP A 34 -21.42 1.32 9.65
N THR A 35 -20.18 0.88 9.44
CA THR A 35 -19.07 1.04 10.39
C THR A 35 -18.08 2.00 9.77
N PHE A 36 -17.68 3.02 10.54
CA PHE A 36 -16.65 3.99 10.14
C PHE A 36 -15.42 3.79 11.02
N THR A 37 -14.25 3.79 10.41
CA THR A 37 -12.96 3.76 11.10
C THR A 37 -12.04 4.82 10.52
N SER A 38 -11.09 5.29 11.32
CA SER A 38 -10.04 6.18 10.84
C SER A 38 -8.73 5.83 11.51
N ASN A 39 -7.62 6.19 10.90
CA ASN A 39 -6.30 5.95 11.45
C ASN A 39 -5.34 7.10 11.15
N VAL A 40 -4.31 7.20 11.99
CA VAL A 40 -3.15 8.05 11.75
C VAL A 40 -1.91 7.26 12.12
N ASN A 41 -0.86 7.36 11.29
CA ASN A 41 0.40 6.66 11.47
C ASN A 41 1.59 7.59 11.21
N LEU A 42 2.65 7.41 11.98
CA LEU A 42 3.96 7.97 11.72
C LEU A 42 4.88 6.82 11.34
N VAL A 43 5.47 6.87 10.15
CA VAL A 43 6.42 5.86 9.65
C VAL A 43 7.78 6.48 9.41
N SER A 44 8.85 5.74 9.69
CA SER A 44 10.22 6.25 9.48
C SER A 44 10.63 6.36 8.02
N ASP A 45 9.96 5.61 7.13
CA ASP A 45 10.22 5.56 5.69
C ASP A 45 8.97 4.95 5.00
N TYR A 46 8.34 5.67 4.07
CA TYR A 46 7.19 5.16 3.35
C TYR A 46 7.63 4.30 2.17
N ARG A 47 7.24 3.04 2.17
CA ARG A 47 7.51 2.07 1.12
C ARG A 47 6.23 1.53 0.50
N PHE A 48 6.04 1.81 -0.78
CA PHE A 48 4.97 1.25 -1.60
C PHE A 48 5.53 0.13 -2.48
N ARG A 49 5.04 -1.10 -2.32
CA ARG A 49 5.55 -2.29 -3.03
C ARG A 49 7.09 -2.36 -2.99
N GLY A 50 7.68 -2.14 -1.80
CA GLY A 50 9.12 -2.15 -1.58
C GLY A 50 9.90 -0.91 -2.04
N ILE A 51 9.29 -0.02 -2.82
CA ILE A 51 9.91 1.18 -3.40
C ILE A 51 9.71 2.40 -2.49
N ASP A 52 10.79 3.15 -2.25
CA ASP A 52 10.84 4.34 -1.41
C ASP A 52 10.05 5.50 -2.02
N GLN A 53 9.09 6.03 -1.26
CA GLN A 53 8.21 7.13 -1.68
C GLN A 53 8.62 8.48 -1.05
N THR A 54 9.38 8.46 0.03
CA THR A 54 9.71 9.63 0.84
C THR A 54 11.18 10.02 0.82
N TRP A 55 11.97 9.44 -0.06
CA TRP A 55 13.42 9.66 -0.14
C TRP A 55 14.13 9.29 1.17
N GLY A 56 13.65 8.19 1.85
CA GLY A 56 14.14 7.71 3.15
C GLY A 56 13.85 8.65 4.31
N ARG A 57 12.82 9.47 4.21
CA ARG A 57 12.38 10.39 5.26
C ARG A 57 11.08 9.90 5.89
N PRO A 58 10.77 10.35 7.11
CA PRO A 58 9.51 10.01 7.75
C PRO A 58 8.29 10.47 6.97
N ALA A 59 7.18 9.72 7.11
CA ALA A 59 5.88 10.12 6.61
C ALA A 59 4.82 10.09 7.72
N VAL A 60 3.87 11.04 7.60
CA VAL A 60 2.60 11.03 8.30
C VAL A 60 1.57 10.47 7.31
N GLN A 61 0.88 9.44 7.74
CA GLN A 61 -0.11 8.72 6.93
C GLN A 61 -1.43 8.66 7.67
N GLY A 62 -2.54 8.70 6.96
CA GLY A 62 -3.85 8.57 7.59
C GLY A 62 -4.93 8.21 6.58
N GLY A 63 -6.02 7.65 7.10
CA GLY A 63 -7.13 7.25 6.27
C GLY A 63 -8.44 7.15 7.04
N ALA A 64 -9.53 7.02 6.29
CA ALA A 64 -10.85 6.77 6.80
C ALA A 64 -11.58 5.77 5.91
N ASP A 65 -12.27 4.83 6.53
CA ASP A 65 -13.00 3.75 5.89
C ASP A 65 -14.46 3.75 6.31
N ALA A 66 -15.34 3.42 5.39
CA ALA A 66 -16.75 3.13 5.61
C ALA A 66 -17.02 1.70 5.08
N VAL A 67 -17.55 0.84 5.95
CA VAL A 67 -17.90 -0.55 5.61
C VAL A 67 -19.37 -0.77 5.90
N HIS A 68 -20.13 -1.21 4.91
CA HIS A 68 -21.53 -1.58 5.04
C HIS A 68 -21.68 -3.06 5.43
N SER A 69 -22.68 -3.39 6.23
CA SER A 69 -22.94 -4.75 6.71
C SER A 69 -23.19 -5.78 5.58
N SER A 70 -23.56 -5.30 4.38
CA SER A 70 -23.68 -6.14 3.17
C SER A 70 -22.36 -6.53 2.53
N GLY A 71 -21.23 -5.91 2.94
CA GLY A 71 -19.90 -6.16 2.40
C GLY A 71 -19.35 -5.04 1.50
N PHE A 72 -20.15 -4.06 1.07
CA PHE A 72 -19.63 -2.89 0.35
C PHE A 72 -18.74 -2.04 1.26
N TYR A 73 -17.67 -1.52 0.70
CA TYR A 73 -16.76 -0.62 1.40
C TYR A 73 -16.30 0.52 0.49
N ALA A 74 -15.93 1.63 1.10
CA ALA A 74 -15.21 2.72 0.45
C ALA A 74 -14.27 3.38 1.47
N GLY A 75 -13.19 3.97 1.00
CA GLY A 75 -12.24 4.67 1.85
C GLY A 75 -11.38 5.65 1.10
N VAL A 76 -10.67 6.45 1.89
CA VAL A 76 -9.63 7.37 1.44
C VAL A 76 -8.40 7.21 2.32
N TRP A 77 -7.24 7.47 1.74
CA TRP A 77 -5.98 7.45 2.46
C TRP A 77 -5.05 8.53 1.90
N GLY A 78 -4.06 8.93 2.66
CA GLY A 78 -3.06 9.87 2.20
C GLY A 78 -1.77 9.79 2.98
N SER A 79 -0.70 10.23 2.34
CA SER A 79 0.66 10.30 2.87
C SER A 79 1.42 11.47 2.26
N ASN A 80 2.32 12.08 3.01
CA ASN A 80 3.33 12.87 2.34
C ASN A 80 4.28 11.97 1.54
N VAL A 81 4.70 12.48 0.38
CA VAL A 81 5.70 11.87 -0.50
C VAL A 81 6.81 12.86 -0.83
N SER A 82 7.90 12.38 -1.43
CA SER A 82 9.01 13.24 -1.81
C SER A 82 8.85 13.77 -3.24
N GLY A 83 9.04 15.07 -3.43
CA GLY A 83 9.16 15.68 -4.76
C GLY A 83 10.36 15.16 -5.57
N ASN A 84 11.31 14.45 -4.95
CA ASN A 84 12.37 13.76 -5.66
C ASN A 84 11.89 12.46 -6.32
N VAL A 85 10.77 11.92 -5.85
CA VAL A 85 10.09 10.74 -6.44
C VAL A 85 8.94 11.18 -7.33
N TYR A 86 8.19 12.20 -6.89
CA TYR A 86 7.04 12.78 -7.59
C TYR A 86 7.27 14.28 -7.85
N PRO A 87 8.00 14.66 -8.90
CA PRO A 87 8.36 16.04 -9.18
C PRO A 87 7.17 16.99 -9.15
N GLY A 88 7.27 18.04 -8.32
CA GLY A 88 6.22 19.04 -8.11
C GLY A 88 5.10 18.61 -7.15
N GLY A 89 5.08 17.36 -6.67
CA GLY A 89 4.15 16.84 -5.68
C GLY A 89 4.81 16.59 -4.33
N ASN A 90 3.99 16.60 -3.29
CA ASN A 90 4.40 16.27 -1.91
C ASN A 90 3.31 15.48 -1.15
N LEU A 91 2.24 15.14 -1.83
CA LEU A 91 1.09 14.41 -1.30
C LEU A 91 0.73 13.26 -2.24
N GLU A 92 0.48 12.09 -1.68
CA GLU A 92 -0.28 10.99 -2.27
C GLU A 92 -1.66 10.98 -1.63
N PHE A 93 -2.69 10.95 -2.45
CA PHE A 93 -4.08 10.84 -2.03
C PHE A 93 -4.73 9.67 -2.76
N ASP A 94 -5.21 8.71 -1.99
CA ASP A 94 -5.82 7.51 -2.51
C ASP A 94 -7.31 7.47 -2.21
N TYR A 95 -8.07 6.89 -3.14
CA TYR A 95 -9.48 6.61 -2.97
C TYR A 95 -9.78 5.19 -3.48
N TYR A 96 -10.60 4.47 -2.75
CA TYR A 96 -10.87 3.08 -3.07
C TYR A 96 -12.27 2.66 -2.65
N GLY A 97 -12.73 1.59 -3.24
CA GLY A 97 -14.00 0.98 -2.88
C GLY A 97 -14.19 -0.37 -3.54
N GLY A 98 -15.15 -1.12 -3.02
CA GLY A 98 -15.40 -2.45 -3.54
C GLY A 98 -16.38 -3.24 -2.70
N TYR A 99 -16.24 -4.56 -2.77
CA TYR A 99 -17.08 -5.52 -2.09
C TYR A 99 -16.23 -6.64 -1.47
N ASN A 100 -16.46 -6.90 -0.19
CA ASN A 100 -15.91 -8.03 0.55
C ASN A 100 -17.02 -9.08 0.73
N GLY A 101 -16.78 -10.28 0.26
CA GLY A 101 -17.71 -11.40 0.39
C GLY A 101 -17.13 -12.54 1.20
N LYS A 102 -18.02 -13.25 1.90
CA LYS A 102 -17.67 -14.48 2.63
C LYS A 102 -18.15 -15.69 1.81
N ILE A 103 -17.25 -16.63 1.53
CA ILE A 103 -17.58 -17.87 0.84
C ILE A 103 -18.00 -18.92 1.89
N ASN A 104 -17.20 -19.04 2.96
CA ASN A 104 -17.46 -19.87 4.14
C ASN A 104 -16.64 -19.36 5.34
N ASP A 105 -16.54 -20.14 6.41
CA ASP A 105 -15.82 -19.67 7.64
C ASP A 105 -14.32 -19.51 7.45
N ASP A 106 -13.72 -20.21 6.51
CA ASP A 106 -12.29 -20.17 6.21
C ASP A 106 -11.94 -19.28 5.01
N PHE A 107 -12.87 -19.08 4.07
CA PHE A 107 -12.63 -18.37 2.82
C PHE A 107 -13.46 -17.12 2.68
N SER A 108 -12.79 -16.05 2.28
CA SER A 108 -13.40 -14.77 1.86
C SER A 108 -12.78 -14.29 0.56
N PHE A 109 -13.43 -13.34 -0.10
CA PHE A 109 -12.92 -12.70 -1.29
C PHE A 109 -13.15 -11.18 -1.24
N THR A 110 -12.40 -10.46 -2.03
CA THR A 110 -12.58 -9.03 -2.28
C THR A 110 -12.55 -8.76 -3.78
N VAL A 111 -13.32 -7.78 -4.22
CA VAL A 111 -13.21 -7.16 -5.56
C VAL A 111 -13.36 -5.66 -5.40
N GLY A 112 -12.56 -4.87 -6.12
CA GLY A 112 -12.63 -3.43 -5.96
C GLY A 112 -11.79 -2.65 -6.96
N GLY A 113 -11.79 -1.34 -6.76
CA GLY A 113 -10.96 -0.39 -7.48
C GLY A 113 -10.17 0.48 -6.49
N TYR A 114 -9.00 0.93 -6.95
CA TYR A 114 -8.09 1.75 -6.17
C TYR A 114 -7.47 2.83 -7.05
N GLY A 115 -7.67 4.08 -6.70
CA GLY A 115 -7.09 5.22 -7.39
C GLY A 115 -5.99 5.86 -6.54
N TYR A 116 -4.88 6.15 -7.18
CA TYR A 116 -3.74 6.87 -6.64
C TYR A 116 -3.67 8.23 -7.31
N ALA A 117 -3.66 9.31 -6.57
CA ALA A 117 -3.54 10.66 -7.07
C ALA A 117 -2.35 11.38 -6.40
N TYR A 118 -1.59 12.10 -7.21
CA TYR A 118 -0.42 12.86 -6.77
C TYR A 118 -0.60 14.33 -7.10
N PRO A 119 -1.37 15.09 -6.30
CA PRO A 119 -1.70 16.48 -6.59
C PRO A 119 -0.46 17.33 -6.81
N GLY A 120 -0.43 18.00 -7.96
CA GLY A 120 0.67 18.88 -8.34
C GLY A 120 1.89 18.16 -8.94
N ALA A 121 2.00 16.83 -8.83
CA ALA A 121 3.10 16.08 -9.42
C ALA A 121 2.96 15.96 -10.93
N ASN A 122 4.06 16.18 -11.64
CA ASN A 122 4.12 16.01 -13.09
C ASN A 122 5.57 15.78 -13.53
N VAL A 123 5.77 14.97 -14.58
CA VAL A 123 7.09 14.66 -15.11
C VAL A 123 7.80 15.92 -15.62
N ASP A 124 7.08 16.91 -16.20
CA ASP A 124 7.64 18.17 -16.68
C ASP A 124 8.24 19.06 -15.58
N LYS A 125 7.97 18.74 -14.31
CA LYS A 125 8.54 19.43 -13.14
C LYS A 125 9.82 18.75 -12.61
N ALA A 126 10.26 17.66 -13.22
CA ALA A 126 11.51 17.01 -12.83
C ALA A 126 12.72 17.90 -13.18
N ALA A 127 13.77 17.80 -12.35
CA ALA A 127 14.98 18.60 -12.56
C ALA A 127 15.69 18.17 -13.85
N CYS A 128 15.72 19.07 -14.83
CA CYS A 128 16.54 18.90 -16.02
C CYS A 128 18.02 19.05 -15.65
N GLY A 129 18.89 18.17 -16.18
CA GLY A 129 20.29 18.08 -15.78
C GLY A 129 20.57 17.10 -14.66
N SER A 130 19.52 16.46 -14.12
CA SER A 130 19.66 15.35 -13.18
C SER A 130 20.16 14.07 -13.87
N ALA A 131 20.58 13.08 -13.08
CA ALA A 131 20.99 11.77 -13.62
C ALA A 131 19.84 11.05 -14.34
N ALA A 132 18.60 11.26 -13.88
CA ALA A 132 17.42 10.69 -14.55
C ALA A 132 17.04 11.42 -15.83
N TYR A 133 17.30 12.75 -15.90
CA TYR A 133 16.96 13.60 -17.04
C TYR A 133 18.15 14.51 -17.42
N PRO A 134 19.16 13.98 -18.14
CA PRO A 134 20.35 14.77 -18.52
C PRO A 134 19.99 16.00 -19.37
N ALA A 135 20.70 17.09 -19.14
CA ALA A 135 20.54 18.31 -19.95
C ALA A 135 21.19 18.13 -21.35
N PRO A 136 20.64 18.79 -22.42
CA PRO A 136 19.37 19.51 -22.46
C PRO A 136 18.19 18.53 -22.47
N CYS A 137 17.13 18.78 -21.72
CA CYS A 137 15.93 17.97 -21.73
C CYS A 137 14.67 18.80 -22.03
N SER A 138 13.72 18.16 -22.72
CA SER A 138 12.35 18.64 -22.84
C SER A 138 11.46 17.55 -22.28
N LEU A 139 10.92 17.78 -21.09
CA LEU A 139 10.13 16.78 -20.39
C LEU A 139 8.65 16.92 -20.76
N PRO A 140 7.98 15.79 -21.05
CA PRO A 140 6.56 15.82 -21.38
C PRO A 140 5.71 16.10 -20.15
N SER A 141 4.57 16.75 -20.37
CA SER A 141 3.56 16.84 -19.32
C SER A 141 2.88 15.47 -19.17
N GLN A 142 3.09 14.84 -18.01
CA GLN A 142 2.50 13.54 -17.64
C GLN A 142 2.33 13.46 -16.13
N SER A 143 1.08 13.22 -15.67
CA SER A 143 0.78 12.96 -14.25
C SER A 143 1.20 11.54 -13.85
N PHE A 144 1.33 11.33 -12.55
CA PHE A 144 1.61 10.02 -11.95
C PHE A 144 0.33 9.28 -11.52
N ASP A 145 -0.84 9.89 -11.72
CA ASP A 145 -2.10 9.32 -11.29
C ASP A 145 -2.37 7.97 -11.95
N THR A 146 -2.87 7.03 -11.16
CA THR A 146 -3.08 5.64 -11.58
C THR A 146 -4.37 5.12 -10.99
N PHE A 147 -5.07 4.28 -11.75
CA PHE A 147 -6.24 3.54 -11.28
C PHE A 147 -6.03 2.04 -11.52
N GLU A 148 -6.26 1.23 -10.48
CA GLU A 148 -6.19 -0.22 -10.53
C GLU A 148 -7.55 -0.84 -10.22
N VAL A 149 -7.88 -1.94 -10.89
CA VAL A 149 -8.92 -2.87 -10.46
C VAL A 149 -8.25 -4.06 -9.79
N ASN A 150 -8.88 -4.61 -8.76
CA ASN A 150 -8.29 -5.71 -8.02
C ASN A 150 -9.31 -6.78 -7.63
N GLY A 151 -8.81 -7.97 -7.43
CA GLY A 151 -9.55 -9.09 -6.87
C GLY A 151 -8.63 -9.95 -6.03
N GLY A 152 -9.16 -10.50 -4.95
CA GLY A 152 -8.38 -11.31 -4.03
C GLY A 152 -9.20 -12.36 -3.31
N VAL A 153 -8.50 -13.35 -2.79
CA VAL A 153 -9.06 -14.40 -1.93
C VAL A 153 -8.22 -14.53 -0.67
N THR A 154 -8.88 -14.80 0.44
CA THR A 154 -8.22 -15.04 1.72
C THR A 154 -8.67 -16.38 2.26
N TRP A 155 -7.71 -17.23 2.61
CA TRP A 155 -7.90 -18.47 3.33
C TRP A 155 -7.24 -18.38 4.71
N LYS A 156 -8.05 -18.29 5.74
CA LYS A 156 -7.57 -18.09 7.13
C LYS A 156 -6.64 -16.89 7.24
N TRP A 157 -5.33 -17.11 7.27
CA TRP A 157 -4.28 -16.08 7.46
C TRP A 157 -3.47 -15.83 6.18
N ILE A 158 -3.78 -16.53 5.09
CA ILE A 158 -3.09 -16.40 3.80
C ILE A 158 -4.02 -15.67 2.84
N SER A 159 -3.55 -14.60 2.25
CA SER A 159 -4.25 -13.87 1.20
C SER A 159 -3.44 -13.83 -0.09
N TYR A 160 -4.16 -13.88 -1.18
CA TYR A 160 -3.64 -13.56 -2.50
C TYR A 160 -4.51 -12.48 -3.12
N LYS A 161 -3.89 -11.44 -3.66
CA LYS A 161 -4.56 -10.35 -4.39
C LYS A 161 -3.85 -10.08 -5.70
N LEU A 162 -4.62 -9.92 -6.78
CA LEU A 162 -4.18 -9.46 -8.07
C LEU A 162 -4.73 -8.05 -8.30
N SER A 163 -3.84 -7.10 -8.61
CA SER A 163 -4.21 -5.77 -9.09
C SER A 163 -3.80 -5.62 -10.54
N ILE A 164 -4.64 -4.95 -11.33
CA ILE A 164 -4.44 -4.70 -12.75
C ILE A 164 -4.60 -3.20 -12.98
N SER A 165 -3.56 -2.55 -13.51
CA SER A 165 -3.62 -1.14 -13.87
C SER A 165 -4.60 -0.90 -15.00
N ALA A 166 -5.66 -0.17 -14.76
CA ALA A 166 -6.65 0.21 -15.79
C ALA A 166 -6.24 1.45 -16.58
N THR A 167 -5.26 2.21 -16.05
CA THR A 167 -4.60 3.34 -16.69
C THR A 167 -3.11 3.02 -16.89
N ASP A 168 -2.33 3.94 -17.41
CA ASP A 168 -0.87 3.80 -17.42
C ASP A 168 -0.32 3.80 -15.99
N TYR A 169 0.56 2.84 -15.69
CA TYR A 169 1.10 2.58 -14.36
C TYR A 169 2.02 3.71 -13.91
N PHE A 170 1.57 4.56 -13.00
CA PHE A 170 2.28 5.72 -12.45
C PHE A 170 2.94 6.61 -13.52
N GLY A 171 2.17 6.95 -14.57
CA GLY A 171 2.62 7.81 -15.66
C GLY A 171 3.63 7.17 -16.62
N ALA A 172 3.90 5.88 -16.49
CA ALA A 172 4.82 5.14 -17.36
C ALA A 172 4.16 4.85 -18.72
N ASN A 173 4.58 5.55 -19.77
CA ASN A 173 4.07 5.37 -21.13
C ASN A 173 5.10 5.85 -22.19
N THR A 174 4.68 5.89 -23.45
CA THR A 174 5.57 6.30 -24.54
C THR A 174 6.10 7.73 -24.43
N LYS A 175 5.36 8.63 -23.79
CA LYS A 175 5.83 10.01 -23.56
C LYS A 175 6.97 10.05 -22.54
N THR A 176 6.97 9.13 -21.57
CA THR A 176 7.97 9.04 -20.51
C THR A 176 9.08 8.03 -20.78
N GLY A 177 9.25 7.59 -22.03
CA GLY A 177 10.37 6.77 -22.47
C GLY A 177 10.14 5.26 -22.44
N TYR A 178 8.91 4.81 -22.15
CA TYR A 178 8.57 3.39 -22.23
C TYR A 178 8.22 2.98 -23.66
N SER A 179 8.41 1.71 -23.98
CA SER A 179 8.19 1.15 -25.33
C SER A 179 6.73 1.18 -25.80
N LYS A 180 5.79 1.26 -24.85
CA LYS A 180 4.34 1.38 -25.08
C LYS A 180 3.63 1.86 -23.79
N GLY A 181 2.29 2.04 -23.84
CA GLY A 181 1.47 2.26 -22.65
C GLY A 181 1.56 1.08 -21.67
N THR A 182 1.44 1.36 -20.40
CA THR A 182 1.59 0.37 -19.32
C THR A 182 0.28 -0.04 -18.65
N HIS A 183 -0.87 0.37 -19.19
CA HIS A 183 -2.16 -0.21 -18.76
C HIS A 183 -2.13 -1.74 -18.90
N GLY A 184 -2.74 -2.44 -17.97
CA GLY A 184 -2.64 -3.90 -17.85
C GLY A 184 -1.37 -4.39 -17.13
N THR A 185 -0.56 -3.49 -16.52
CA THR A 185 0.47 -3.88 -15.57
C THR A 185 -0.17 -4.65 -14.43
N LEU A 186 0.46 -5.77 -14.02
CA LEU A 186 -0.05 -6.67 -13.00
C LEU A 186 0.77 -6.51 -11.72
N TYR A 187 0.09 -6.59 -10.58
CA TYR A 187 0.71 -6.77 -9.29
C TYR A 187 0.09 -7.95 -8.57
N HIS A 188 0.91 -8.96 -8.34
CA HIS A 188 0.57 -10.15 -7.55
C HIS A 188 1.04 -9.93 -6.12
N ASP A 189 0.17 -10.16 -5.15
CA ASP A 189 0.42 -9.97 -3.71
C ASP A 189 0.06 -11.25 -2.96
N ILE A 190 1.03 -11.84 -2.29
CA ILE A 190 0.82 -12.94 -1.35
C ILE A 190 1.21 -12.43 0.03
N THR A 191 0.28 -12.48 0.96
CA THR A 191 0.48 -12.05 2.34
C THR A 191 0.03 -13.14 3.32
N VAL A 192 0.86 -13.40 4.33
CA VAL A 192 0.58 -14.33 5.43
C VAL A 192 0.68 -13.56 6.74
N THR A 193 -0.41 -13.50 7.51
CA THR A 193 -0.44 -12.84 8.82
C THR A 193 -0.76 -13.84 9.92
N VAL A 194 0.22 -14.11 10.79
CA VAL A 194 0.08 -15.03 11.90
C VAL A 194 -0.18 -14.23 13.18
N PRO A 195 -1.37 -14.34 13.79
CA PRO A 195 -1.62 -13.76 15.10
C PRO A 195 -0.85 -14.53 16.18
N LEU A 196 -0.29 -13.80 17.12
CA LEU A 196 0.46 -14.33 18.27
C LEU A 196 -0.24 -13.92 19.57
N PRO A 197 0.11 -14.54 20.71
CA PRO A 197 -0.42 -14.13 22.03
C PRO A 197 -0.13 -12.66 22.33
N GLU A 198 -0.94 -12.09 23.24
CA GLU A 198 -0.78 -10.71 23.74
C GLU A 198 -0.83 -9.64 22.64
N ASP A 199 -1.71 -9.82 21.63
CA ASP A 199 -1.95 -8.88 20.53
C ASP A 199 -0.71 -8.60 19.67
N TRP A 200 0.25 -9.51 19.66
CA TRP A 200 1.34 -9.52 18.69
C TRP A 200 0.90 -10.17 17.37
N SER A 201 1.56 -9.79 16.29
CA SER A 201 1.44 -10.48 14.99
C SER A 201 2.75 -10.47 14.23
N VAL A 202 2.92 -11.47 13.36
CA VAL A 202 3.98 -11.50 12.36
C VAL A 202 3.33 -11.58 10.99
N THR A 203 3.72 -10.67 10.09
CA THR A 203 3.24 -10.63 8.71
C THR A 203 4.42 -10.77 7.75
N GLY A 204 4.37 -11.77 6.89
CA GLY A 204 5.22 -11.93 5.73
C GLY A 204 4.47 -11.55 4.45
N HIS A 205 5.13 -10.83 3.57
CA HIS A 205 4.58 -10.40 2.29
C HIS A 205 5.62 -10.61 1.18
N VAL A 206 5.15 -11.08 0.02
CA VAL A 206 5.91 -11.10 -1.24
C VAL A 206 4.99 -10.61 -2.35
N GLY A 207 5.46 -9.63 -3.11
CA GLY A 207 4.77 -9.08 -4.26
C GLY A 207 5.57 -9.20 -5.54
N ARG A 208 4.89 -9.25 -6.69
CA ARG A 208 5.51 -9.22 -8.02
C ARG A 208 4.78 -8.21 -8.89
N THR A 209 5.52 -7.23 -9.38
CA THR A 209 5.06 -6.27 -10.40
C THR A 209 5.57 -6.71 -11.77
N ASP A 210 4.65 -6.96 -12.71
CA ASP A 210 4.93 -7.26 -14.11
C ASP A 210 4.47 -6.09 -14.97
N VAL A 211 5.41 -5.20 -15.30
CA VAL A 211 5.15 -3.97 -16.06
C VAL A 211 4.98 -4.28 -17.54
N LYS A 212 3.93 -3.78 -18.16
CA LYS A 212 3.57 -4.11 -19.57
C LYS A 212 4.51 -3.54 -20.63
N ALA A 213 5.51 -2.75 -20.27
CA ALA A 213 6.43 -2.11 -21.20
C ALA A 213 7.85 -2.11 -20.66
N SER A 214 8.86 -2.13 -21.55
CA SER A 214 10.25 -1.87 -21.19
C SER A 214 10.54 -0.37 -21.20
N TYR A 215 11.54 0.03 -20.43
CA TYR A 215 12.13 1.38 -20.48
C TYR A 215 13.44 1.29 -21.26
N GLY A 216 13.44 1.73 -22.51
CA GLY A 216 14.52 1.41 -23.44
C GLY A 216 14.68 -0.12 -23.57
N THR A 217 15.86 -0.63 -23.25
CA THR A 217 16.17 -2.07 -23.23
C THR A 217 15.97 -2.71 -21.85
N ILE A 218 15.61 -1.94 -20.82
CA ILE A 218 15.52 -2.41 -19.45
C ILE A 218 14.09 -2.87 -19.16
N ASN A 219 13.96 -4.07 -18.59
CA ASN A 219 12.71 -4.55 -18.06
C ASN A 219 12.50 -3.96 -16.65
N PRO A 220 11.42 -3.19 -16.38
CA PRO A 220 11.14 -2.62 -15.08
C PRO A 220 10.47 -3.56 -14.06
N ASP A 221 10.19 -4.81 -14.43
CA ASP A 221 9.60 -5.80 -13.52
C ASP A 221 10.42 -6.01 -12.26
N TYR A 222 9.75 -6.20 -11.12
CA TYR A 222 10.44 -6.45 -9.87
C TYR A 222 9.60 -7.28 -8.90
N THR A 223 10.29 -7.85 -7.92
CA THR A 223 9.69 -8.55 -6.79
C THR A 223 10.00 -7.77 -5.52
N ASP A 224 9.01 -7.52 -4.71
CA ASP A 224 9.17 -6.92 -3.38
C ASP A 224 8.84 -7.91 -2.27
N TRP A 225 9.31 -7.60 -1.07
CA TRP A 225 9.07 -8.41 0.11
C TRP A 225 9.04 -7.54 1.37
N ARG A 226 8.29 -7.99 2.36
CA ARG A 226 8.21 -7.35 3.67
C ARG A 226 8.02 -8.40 4.76
N LEU A 227 8.78 -8.28 5.86
CA LEU A 227 8.57 -9.02 7.09
C LEU A 227 8.31 -8.02 8.21
N THR A 228 7.16 -8.13 8.86
CA THR A 228 6.71 -7.19 9.88
C THR A 228 6.42 -7.92 11.18
N VAL A 229 6.88 -7.38 12.30
CA VAL A 229 6.40 -7.71 13.65
C VAL A 229 5.63 -6.50 14.16
N ALA A 230 4.42 -6.72 14.66
CA ALA A 230 3.54 -5.65 15.14
C ALA A 230 2.91 -6.02 16.48
N LYS A 231 2.58 -5.00 17.25
CA LYS A 231 1.80 -5.10 18.50
C LYS A 231 0.69 -4.06 18.50
N THR A 232 -0.50 -4.51 18.89
CA THR A 232 -1.63 -3.63 19.18
C THR A 232 -1.72 -3.41 20.70
N PHE A 233 -2.02 -2.20 21.11
CA PHE A 233 -2.17 -1.79 22.51
C PHE A 233 -3.58 -1.30 22.77
N ALA A 234 -3.95 -1.18 24.03
CA ALA A 234 -5.23 -0.61 24.42
C ALA A 234 -5.45 0.79 23.84
N GLY A 235 -6.71 1.13 23.54
CA GLY A 235 -7.09 2.44 22.99
C GLY A 235 -6.74 2.62 21.50
N GLY A 236 -6.54 1.52 20.75
CA GLY A 236 -6.32 1.53 19.30
C GLY A 236 -4.88 1.87 18.89
N TRP A 237 -3.95 2.03 19.83
CA TRP A 237 -2.54 2.25 19.50
C TRP A 237 -1.89 1.01 18.91
N ASN A 238 -0.96 1.20 17.97
CA ASN A 238 -0.18 0.14 17.39
C ASN A 238 1.27 0.58 17.16
N ALA A 239 2.18 -0.38 17.16
CA ALA A 239 3.56 -0.17 16.78
C ALA A 239 4.05 -1.36 15.95
N SER A 240 4.92 -1.12 14.99
CA SER A 240 5.54 -2.18 14.20
C SER A 240 6.97 -1.88 13.81
N LEU A 241 7.71 -2.97 13.57
CA LEU A 241 9.03 -2.97 12.95
C LEU A 241 8.96 -3.90 11.74
N ALA A 242 9.40 -3.40 10.59
CA ALA A 242 9.45 -4.17 9.35
C ALA A 242 10.84 -4.12 8.72
N ALA A 243 11.26 -5.24 8.14
CA ALA A 243 12.29 -5.27 7.11
C ALA A 243 11.58 -5.29 5.73
N VAL A 244 12.00 -4.45 4.81
CA VAL A 244 11.37 -4.30 3.50
C VAL A 244 12.41 -4.05 2.43
N GLY A 245 12.18 -4.58 1.21
CA GLY A 245 13.06 -4.36 0.08
C GLY A 245 12.43 -4.82 -1.24
N ALA A 246 13.09 -4.50 -2.33
CA ALA A 246 12.70 -4.95 -3.66
C ALA A 246 13.91 -5.26 -4.54
N THR A 247 13.68 -6.06 -5.57
CA THR A 247 14.68 -6.46 -6.57
C THR A 247 14.83 -5.39 -7.67
N ASN A 248 15.58 -5.72 -8.74
CA ASN A 248 15.78 -4.92 -9.94
C ASN A 248 16.50 -3.59 -9.70
N SER A 249 17.72 -3.67 -9.14
CA SER A 249 18.58 -2.49 -8.98
C SER A 249 19.00 -1.85 -10.31
N THR A 250 18.90 -2.55 -11.44
CA THR A 250 19.18 -1.98 -12.76
C THR A 250 18.20 -0.86 -13.12
N PHE A 251 16.93 -1.00 -12.75
CA PHE A 251 15.90 0.02 -13.00
C PHE A 251 15.73 0.99 -11.80
N TYR A 252 15.70 0.48 -10.56
CA TYR A 252 15.34 1.26 -9.37
C TYR A 252 16.54 1.82 -8.58
N ALA A 253 17.75 1.76 -9.14
CA ALA A 253 18.94 2.37 -8.55
C ALA A 253 19.63 3.33 -9.53
N PRO A 254 20.44 4.29 -9.05
CA PRO A 254 21.21 5.16 -9.91
C PRO A 254 22.12 4.39 -10.88
N PRO A 255 22.37 4.89 -12.09
CA PRO A 255 21.87 6.15 -12.67
C PRO A 255 20.48 6.03 -13.30
N THR A 256 19.91 4.83 -13.49
CA THR A 256 18.76 4.62 -14.36
C THR A 256 17.44 4.93 -13.67
N GLY A 257 17.23 4.45 -12.44
CA GLY A 257 15.94 4.52 -11.77
C GLY A 257 15.97 5.16 -10.39
N GLY A 258 17.12 5.36 -9.81
CA GLY A 258 17.24 6.19 -8.63
C GLY A 258 17.07 7.64 -9.06
N LEU A 259 15.86 8.18 -8.92
CA LEU A 259 15.60 9.57 -9.25
C LEU A 259 16.61 10.47 -8.53
N SER A 260 17.07 11.50 -9.24
CA SER A 260 18.00 12.46 -8.68
C SER A 260 17.24 13.68 -8.19
N ALA A 261 17.54 14.12 -6.99
CA ALA A 261 17.09 15.41 -6.50
C ALA A 261 17.65 16.55 -7.37
N ALA A 262 17.01 17.69 -7.34
CA ALA A 262 17.47 18.89 -8.07
C ALA A 262 18.88 19.35 -7.68
N ASN A 263 19.37 18.99 -6.49
CA ASN A 263 20.72 19.23 -5.98
C ASN A 263 21.75 18.17 -6.43
N GLY A 264 21.34 17.21 -7.26
CA GLY A 264 22.21 16.12 -7.72
C GLY A 264 22.27 14.89 -6.80
N ASP A 265 21.57 14.89 -5.65
CA ASP A 265 21.50 13.71 -4.79
C ASP A 265 20.84 12.54 -5.52
N THR A 266 21.40 11.36 -5.36
CA THR A 266 20.86 10.12 -5.91
C THR A 266 20.48 9.16 -4.80
N ARG A 267 19.45 8.33 -5.03
CA ARG A 267 19.01 7.34 -4.06
C ARG A 267 18.61 6.03 -4.72
N LYS A 268 19.01 4.93 -4.12
CA LYS A 268 18.53 3.61 -4.49
C LYS A 268 17.16 3.39 -3.84
N LEU A 269 16.08 3.46 -4.65
CA LEU A 269 14.71 3.42 -4.14
C LEU A 269 14.26 2.04 -3.67
N ASN A 270 14.87 0.97 -4.18
CA ASN A 270 14.56 -0.43 -3.86
C ASN A 270 15.48 -1.06 -2.79
N GLN A 271 16.28 -0.26 -2.09
CA GLN A 271 17.18 -0.80 -1.06
C GLN A 271 16.41 -1.45 0.09
N THR A 272 16.97 -2.54 0.62
CA THR A 272 16.48 -3.13 1.86
C THR A 272 16.68 -2.17 3.02
N THR A 273 15.64 -1.98 3.82
CA THR A 273 15.66 -1.07 4.98
C THR A 273 14.77 -1.58 6.10
N ALA A 274 15.02 -1.08 7.31
CA ALA A 274 14.13 -1.24 8.44
C ALA A 274 13.15 -0.06 8.48
N VAL A 275 11.87 -0.35 8.72
CA VAL A 275 10.81 0.66 8.86
C VAL A 275 10.15 0.50 10.21
N VAL A 276 10.12 1.57 10.99
CA VAL A 276 9.39 1.67 12.25
C VAL A 276 8.11 2.45 12.01
N GLN A 277 7.00 1.97 12.57
CA GLN A 277 5.72 2.66 12.54
C GLN A 277 5.13 2.71 13.94
N VAL A 278 4.51 3.84 14.27
CA VAL A 278 3.61 4.00 15.41
C VAL A 278 2.33 4.66 14.89
N GLY A 279 1.18 4.16 15.34
CA GLY A 279 -0.09 4.66 14.87
C GLY A 279 -1.23 4.47 15.86
N ARG A 280 -2.38 5.00 15.47
CA ARG A 280 -3.63 4.82 16.22
C ARG A 280 -4.80 4.67 15.24
N THR A 281 -5.69 3.74 15.58
CA THR A 281 -7.00 3.55 14.91
C THR A 281 -8.10 4.06 15.86
N PHE A 282 -9.13 4.70 15.30
CA PHE A 282 -10.26 5.31 16.00
C PHE A 282 -11.56 4.68 15.56
#